data_1796cb901403d4d8e61338db218476d4
#
_entry.id   1796cb901403d4d8e61338db218476d4
#
_cell.length_a   1.000
_cell.length_b   1.000
_cell.length_c   1.000
_cell.angle_alpha   90.00
_cell.angle_beta   90.00
_cell.angle_gamma   90.00
#
_symmetry.space_group_name_H-M   'P 1'
#
loop_
_entity.id
_entity.type
_entity.pdbx_description
1 polymer ?
#
loop_
_entity_poly.entity_id
_entity_poly.type
_entity_poly.pdbx_seq_one_letter_code
_entity_poly.pdbx_strand_id
1 'polypeptide(L)'
;MQRYVYILIFLTNAVSALQAQNADRERFLNATVYRLSLEEKWDSVLYFCDRAEVENIVSYELSYSKGKALFATQKYRLALTEFIATAEMAEPGSDLKSYLYYSAKYSGMSNTARFWRFSMHGDERKKFGIGYFPGVEYVVAGFSNFISDNIEKNGAVQFFPPEPITFKSSYFKMTGSMQNASASAGFGLCKRLGLYFSVNDLSTKDQYRLAYVDIPGAPLVYKNFAATTDQQSAYIATPILTGRKTTIIPAFHMISVRTTSFNQGLNAGEAIIADTSYAEHVASLTASFESDRSARSFSASWSDLSQQNQIQFSFFNTWYPGYNLNQYYTLSLTGQSDGGLSGFAAGFSGGWKLAGFCWTEAGVRVGKLSDFNDFNGRIVYNNGDIRIASFEISPVFLIAPHLSLSLAYSWSLNRLPYTLSDGTSGSGWRRSSSKINTQYNQHNLTGGLIWKI
;
A
#
# COMPACT_ATOMS: atom_id res chain seq x y z
N MET A 1 -42.35 39.00 43.16
CA MET A 1 -41.85 39.44 41.84
C MET A 1 -40.53 40.22 41.93
N GLN A 2 -40.38 41.22 42.77
CA GLN A 2 -39.13 42.03 42.92
C GLN A 2 -37.87 41.22 43.21
N ARG A 3 -37.90 40.20 44.08
CA ARG A 3 -36.70 39.35 44.39
C ARG A 3 -36.19 38.57 43.17
N TYR A 4 -37.03 38.12 42.28
CA TYR A 4 -36.63 37.40 41.06
C TYR A 4 -35.96 38.34 40.04
N VAL A 5 -36.39 39.59 39.98
CA VAL A 5 -35.80 40.61 39.11
C VAL A 5 -34.35 40.94 39.58
N TYR A 6 -34.12 41.07 40.88
CA TYR A 6 -32.72 41.30 41.39
C TYR A 6 -31.80 40.10 41.14
N ILE A 7 -32.30 38.89 41.30
CA ILE A 7 -31.51 37.65 40.96
C ILE A 7 -31.18 37.61 39.48
N LEU A 8 -32.13 37.94 38.62
CA LEU A 8 -31.92 37.95 37.15
C LEU A 8 -30.88 39.03 36.77
N ILE A 9 -30.96 40.26 37.33
CA ILE A 9 -29.99 41.32 37.10
C ILE A 9 -28.60 40.91 37.62
N PHE A 10 -28.49 40.28 38.79
CA PHE A 10 -27.22 39.79 39.31
C PHE A 10 -26.62 38.70 38.42
N LEU A 11 -27.40 37.73 37.96
CA LEU A 11 -26.97 36.67 37.04
C LEU A 11 -26.51 37.24 35.70
N THR A 12 -27.26 38.19 35.11
CA THR A 12 -26.84 38.81 33.84
C THR A 12 -25.55 39.63 34.01
N ASN A 13 -25.35 40.37 35.10
CA ASN A 13 -24.11 41.08 35.35
C ASN A 13 -22.95 40.14 35.64
N ALA A 14 -23.13 39.04 36.33
CA ALA A 14 -22.15 38.01 36.56
C ALA A 14 -21.68 37.33 35.26
N VAL A 15 -22.65 37.00 34.40
CA VAL A 15 -22.37 36.41 33.04
C VAL A 15 -21.59 37.43 32.18
N SER A 16 -21.99 38.70 32.18
CA SER A 16 -21.31 39.76 31.43
C SER A 16 -19.88 40.02 31.93
N ALA A 17 -19.65 39.95 33.23
CA ALA A 17 -18.31 40.12 33.84
C ALA A 17 -17.43 38.92 33.47
N LEU A 18 -17.92 37.69 33.49
CA LEU A 18 -17.22 36.49 33.06
C LEU A 18 -16.86 36.54 31.56
N GLN A 19 -17.79 37.00 30.72
CA GLN A 19 -17.51 37.19 29.29
C GLN A 19 -16.44 38.26 29.02
N ALA A 20 -16.47 39.39 29.76
CA ALA A 20 -15.46 40.42 29.64
C ALA A 20 -14.07 39.91 30.07
N GLN A 21 -13.99 39.17 31.17
CA GLN A 21 -12.73 38.56 31.63
C GLN A 21 -12.16 37.55 30.63
N ASN A 22 -13.01 36.76 30.02
CA ASN A 22 -12.60 35.79 28.95
C ASN A 22 -12.08 36.55 27.72
N ALA A 23 -12.74 37.63 27.29
CA ALA A 23 -12.30 38.43 26.14
C ALA A 23 -10.94 39.11 26.38
N ASP A 24 -10.70 39.64 27.57
CA ASP A 24 -9.40 40.24 27.93
C ASP A 24 -8.30 39.15 28.00
N ARG A 25 -8.63 37.99 28.50
CA ARG A 25 -7.74 36.84 28.56
C ARG A 25 -7.36 36.35 27.15
N GLU A 26 -8.32 36.24 26.26
CA GLU A 26 -8.12 35.90 24.86
C GLU A 26 -7.21 36.90 24.15
N ARG A 27 -7.46 38.21 24.32
CA ARG A 27 -6.61 39.27 23.76
C ARG A 27 -5.17 39.16 24.23
N PHE A 28 -4.97 38.93 25.55
CA PHE A 28 -3.63 38.75 26.13
C PHE A 28 -2.92 37.54 25.53
N LEU A 29 -3.61 36.39 25.40
CA LEU A 29 -3.04 35.16 24.83
C LEU A 29 -2.69 35.34 23.34
N ASN A 30 -3.59 35.94 22.58
CA ASN A 30 -3.37 36.21 21.14
C ASN A 30 -2.16 37.13 20.95
N ALA A 31 -2.04 38.25 21.73
CA ALA A 31 -0.92 39.16 21.63
C ALA A 31 0.41 38.48 22.04
N THR A 32 0.38 37.65 23.09
CA THR A 32 1.57 36.95 23.59
C THR A 32 2.04 35.92 22.56
N VAL A 33 1.13 35.07 22.04
CA VAL A 33 1.40 34.04 21.02
C VAL A 33 1.90 34.68 19.73
N TYR A 34 1.29 35.79 19.29
CA TYR A 34 1.74 36.53 18.12
C TYR A 34 3.17 37.00 18.24
N ARG A 35 3.53 37.67 19.37
CA ARG A 35 4.89 38.14 19.64
C ARG A 35 5.88 36.95 19.64
N LEU A 36 5.59 35.88 20.37
CA LEU A 36 6.44 34.69 20.44
C LEU A 36 6.62 34.02 19.08
N SER A 37 5.59 34.07 18.23
CA SER A 37 5.67 33.56 16.84
C SER A 37 6.60 34.40 15.97
N LEU A 38 6.65 35.72 16.16
CA LEU A 38 7.61 36.60 15.49
C LEU A 38 9.05 36.36 15.95
N GLU A 39 9.23 35.97 17.22
CA GLU A 39 10.53 35.62 17.81
C GLU A 39 10.92 34.13 17.51
N GLU A 40 10.09 33.38 16.74
CA GLU A 40 10.28 31.95 16.44
C GLU A 40 10.43 31.05 17.68
N LYS A 41 9.90 31.48 18.84
CA LYS A 41 9.91 30.72 20.09
C LYS A 41 8.79 29.65 20.11
N TRP A 42 8.90 28.66 19.23
CA TRP A 42 7.83 27.71 18.94
C TRP A 42 7.36 26.91 20.16
N ASP A 43 8.26 26.48 21.04
CA ASP A 43 7.87 25.74 22.26
C ASP A 43 7.04 26.62 23.20
N SER A 44 7.36 27.91 23.29
CA SER A 44 6.57 28.86 24.08
C SER A 44 5.22 29.14 23.45
N VAL A 45 5.15 29.20 22.10
CA VAL A 45 3.87 29.31 21.37
C VAL A 45 2.99 28.11 21.70
N LEU A 46 3.51 26.89 21.63
CA LEU A 46 2.76 25.66 21.94
C LEU A 46 2.27 25.70 23.40
N TYR A 47 3.14 26.08 24.36
CA TYR A 47 2.77 26.16 25.76
C TYR A 47 1.57 27.10 26.00
N PHE A 48 1.58 28.31 25.41
CA PHE A 48 0.50 29.27 25.60
C PHE A 48 -0.78 28.85 24.85
N CYS A 49 -0.66 28.21 23.69
CA CYS A 49 -1.82 27.66 22.97
C CYS A 49 -2.47 26.49 23.74
N ASP A 50 -1.67 25.56 24.28
CA ASP A 50 -2.19 24.46 25.10
C ASP A 50 -2.85 24.98 26.39
N ARG A 51 -2.32 26.06 26.99
CA ARG A 51 -2.95 26.72 28.11
C ARG A 51 -4.29 27.36 27.75
N ALA A 52 -4.39 27.98 26.56
CA ALA A 52 -5.64 28.52 26.06
C ALA A 52 -6.71 27.43 25.90
N GLU A 53 -6.33 26.26 25.39
CA GLU A 53 -7.24 25.10 25.25
C GLU A 53 -7.76 24.60 26.61
N VAL A 54 -6.90 24.55 27.65
CA VAL A 54 -7.31 24.19 29.01
C VAL A 54 -8.30 25.22 29.58
N GLU A 55 -8.12 26.49 29.24
CA GLU A 55 -9.05 27.56 29.60
C GLU A 55 -10.29 27.64 28.70
N ASN A 56 -10.45 26.72 27.72
CA ASN A 56 -11.50 26.69 26.68
C ASN A 56 -11.56 28.00 25.85
N ILE A 57 -10.42 28.64 25.64
CA ILE A 57 -10.28 29.83 24.79
C ILE A 57 -9.83 29.33 23.42
N VAL A 58 -10.71 29.47 22.42
CA VAL A 58 -10.46 29.04 21.02
C VAL A 58 -10.66 30.26 20.12
N SER A 59 -9.60 30.63 19.39
CA SER A 59 -9.65 31.68 18.37
C SER A 59 -8.91 31.26 17.11
N TYR A 60 -9.21 31.94 16.00
CA TYR A 60 -8.50 31.75 14.72
C TYR A 60 -6.98 31.94 14.89
N GLU A 61 -6.57 33.01 15.57
CA GLU A 61 -5.19 33.40 15.77
C GLU A 61 -4.41 32.35 16.58
N LEU A 62 -5.02 31.80 17.65
CA LEU A 62 -4.41 30.77 18.47
C LEU A 62 -4.23 29.46 17.68
N SER A 63 -5.29 28.98 17.03
CA SER A 63 -5.24 27.75 16.22
C SER A 63 -4.26 27.89 15.04
N TYR A 64 -4.24 29.04 14.36
CA TYR A 64 -3.30 29.31 13.29
C TYR A 64 -1.85 29.33 13.77
N SER A 65 -1.58 30.01 14.90
CA SER A 65 -0.24 30.10 15.48
C SER A 65 0.24 28.76 16.03
N LYS A 66 -0.64 27.98 16.66
CA LYS A 66 -0.36 26.59 17.07
C LYS A 66 0.01 25.73 15.87
N GLY A 67 -0.76 25.81 14.78
CA GLY A 67 -0.48 25.12 13.53
C GLY A 67 0.91 25.47 12.98
N LYS A 68 1.29 26.77 12.98
CA LYS A 68 2.63 27.23 12.55
C LYS A 68 3.74 26.67 13.42
N ALA A 69 3.58 26.68 14.73
CA ALA A 69 4.56 26.14 15.68
C ALA A 69 4.74 24.62 15.48
N LEU A 70 3.65 23.87 15.31
CA LEU A 70 3.69 22.44 15.01
C LEU A 70 4.35 22.16 13.64
N PHE A 71 4.11 23.02 12.65
CA PHE A 71 4.74 22.90 11.33
C PHE A 71 6.26 23.15 11.42
N ALA A 72 6.68 24.22 12.12
CA ALA A 72 8.09 24.56 12.32
C ALA A 72 8.83 23.45 13.09
N THR A 73 8.18 22.80 14.06
CA THR A 73 8.71 21.65 14.81
C THR A 73 8.53 20.30 14.09
N GLN A 74 8.18 20.32 12.80
CA GLN A 74 8.00 19.13 11.93
C GLN A 74 6.92 18.13 12.39
N LYS A 75 6.00 18.53 13.25
CA LYS A 75 4.83 17.72 13.64
C LYS A 75 3.68 17.92 12.65
N TYR A 76 3.94 17.58 11.38
CA TYR A 76 3.08 17.96 10.24
C TYR A 76 1.65 17.43 10.32
N ARG A 77 1.43 16.23 10.89
CA ARG A 77 0.10 15.64 11.05
C ARG A 77 -0.76 16.42 12.05
N LEU A 78 -0.16 16.87 13.16
CA LEU A 78 -0.82 17.74 14.13
C LEU A 78 -1.05 19.14 13.54
N ALA A 79 -0.04 19.72 12.87
CA ALA A 79 -0.18 21.00 12.18
C ALA A 79 -1.34 20.99 11.18
N LEU A 80 -1.50 19.92 10.42
CA LEU A 80 -2.62 19.77 9.47
C LEU A 80 -3.97 19.80 10.20
N THR A 81 -4.09 19.18 11.36
CA THR A 81 -5.32 19.16 12.16
C THR A 81 -5.67 20.56 12.65
N GLU A 82 -4.71 21.30 13.19
CA GLU A 82 -4.91 22.68 13.62
C GLU A 82 -5.28 23.61 12.46
N PHE A 83 -4.59 23.48 11.33
CA PHE A 83 -4.92 24.29 10.15
C PHE A 83 -6.29 23.94 9.54
N ILE A 84 -6.72 22.68 9.61
CA ILE A 84 -8.08 22.28 9.19
C ILE A 84 -9.11 22.94 10.12
N ALA A 85 -8.90 22.91 11.43
CA ALA A 85 -9.77 23.59 12.41
C ALA A 85 -9.82 25.12 12.17
N THR A 86 -8.65 25.72 11.89
CA THR A 86 -8.58 27.15 11.53
C THR A 86 -9.37 27.46 10.26
N ALA A 87 -9.28 26.61 9.24
CA ALA A 87 -10.04 26.78 7.98
C ALA A 87 -11.57 26.55 8.11
N GLU A 88 -12.03 26.00 9.23
CA GLU A 88 -13.46 25.87 9.58
C GLU A 88 -13.99 27.12 10.24
N MET A 89 -13.13 27.92 10.89
CA MET A 89 -13.53 29.16 11.56
C MET A 89 -13.69 30.33 10.58
N ALA A 90 -12.90 30.37 9.50
CA ALA A 90 -12.96 31.40 8.47
C ALA A 90 -12.51 30.86 7.12
N GLU A 91 -12.91 31.54 6.03
CA GLU A 91 -12.43 31.16 4.69
C GLU A 91 -10.90 31.24 4.61
N PRO A 92 -10.21 30.17 4.19
CA PRO A 92 -8.75 30.13 4.24
C PRO A 92 -8.12 31.05 3.19
N GLY A 93 -7.30 31.99 3.65
CA GLY A 93 -6.43 32.79 2.79
C GLY A 93 -5.30 31.95 2.16
N SER A 94 -4.56 32.58 1.24
CA SER A 94 -3.50 31.88 0.48
C SER A 94 -2.41 31.27 1.36
N ASP A 95 -2.03 31.94 2.44
CA ASP A 95 -0.99 31.46 3.36
C ASP A 95 -1.46 30.20 4.13
N LEU A 96 -2.71 30.21 4.64
CA LEU A 96 -3.28 29.05 5.32
C LEU A 96 -3.43 27.87 4.36
N LYS A 97 -3.87 28.09 3.10
CA LYS A 97 -3.93 27.04 2.07
C LYS A 97 -2.54 26.43 1.80
N SER A 98 -1.48 27.24 1.81
CA SER A 98 -0.11 26.75 1.60
C SER A 98 0.35 25.85 2.77
N TYR A 99 0.08 26.26 4.02
CA TYR A 99 0.37 25.43 5.18
C TYR A 99 -0.44 24.12 5.18
N LEU A 100 -1.71 24.15 4.80
CA LEU A 100 -2.55 22.96 4.63
C LEU A 100 -1.98 22.00 3.58
N TYR A 101 -1.53 22.53 2.44
CA TYR A 101 -0.89 21.75 1.40
C TYR A 101 0.41 21.09 1.88
N TYR A 102 1.34 21.88 2.44
CA TYR A 102 2.64 21.35 2.84
C TYR A 102 2.53 20.42 4.04
N SER A 103 1.66 20.72 5.02
CA SER A 103 1.40 19.81 6.13
C SER A 103 0.87 18.46 5.64
N ALA A 104 -0.06 18.44 4.70
CA ALA A 104 -0.58 17.22 4.09
C ALA A 104 0.51 16.48 3.29
N LYS A 105 1.30 17.20 2.48
CA LYS A 105 2.40 16.64 1.68
C LYS A 105 3.46 15.97 2.55
N TYR A 106 3.92 16.65 3.62
CA TYR A 106 4.94 16.12 4.53
C TYR A 106 4.40 15.08 5.52
N SER A 107 3.09 14.95 5.62
CA SER A 107 2.40 13.88 6.37
C SER A 107 2.16 12.61 5.54
N GLY A 108 2.46 12.61 4.22
CA GLY A 108 2.15 11.51 3.32
C GLY A 108 0.69 11.45 2.87
N MET A 109 -0.12 12.45 3.19
CA MET A 109 -1.54 12.53 2.82
C MET A 109 -1.72 13.14 1.43
N SER A 110 -1.27 12.44 0.39
CA SER A 110 -1.22 12.95 -0.99
C SER A 110 -2.58 13.41 -1.52
N ASN A 111 -3.67 12.72 -1.19
CA ASN A 111 -5.02 13.09 -1.62
C ASN A 111 -5.48 14.40 -0.96
N THR A 112 -5.18 14.62 0.31
CA THR A 112 -5.46 15.86 1.03
C THR A 112 -4.58 17.00 0.51
N ALA A 113 -3.30 16.73 0.22
CA ALA A 113 -2.40 17.71 -0.42
C ALA A 113 -2.93 18.14 -1.79
N ARG A 114 -3.39 17.19 -2.62
CA ARG A 114 -4.04 17.46 -3.91
C ARG A 114 -5.25 18.37 -3.73
N PHE A 115 -6.11 18.09 -2.76
CA PHE A 115 -7.29 18.93 -2.49
C PHE A 115 -6.91 20.40 -2.26
N TRP A 116 -5.92 20.66 -1.42
CA TRP A 116 -5.48 22.01 -1.12
C TRP A 116 -4.74 22.66 -2.30
N ARG A 117 -3.94 21.88 -3.04
CA ARG A 117 -3.30 22.38 -4.29
C ARG A 117 -4.32 22.91 -5.30
N PHE A 118 -5.38 22.15 -5.54
CA PHE A 118 -6.45 22.55 -6.45
C PHE A 118 -7.38 23.65 -5.87
N SER A 119 -7.29 23.92 -4.58
CA SER A 119 -8.03 25.02 -3.95
C SER A 119 -7.31 26.37 -4.05
N MET A 120 -6.07 26.40 -4.52
CA MET A 120 -5.28 27.59 -4.76
C MET A 120 -5.38 28.04 -6.22
N HIS A 121 -5.39 29.36 -6.45
CA HIS A 121 -5.25 29.94 -7.79
C HIS A 121 -3.81 29.78 -8.31
N GLY A 122 -3.59 29.98 -9.62
CA GLY A 122 -2.29 29.85 -10.26
C GLY A 122 -1.21 30.70 -9.61
N ASP A 123 -1.51 31.96 -9.32
CA ASP A 123 -0.59 32.93 -8.71
C ASP A 123 -0.25 32.55 -7.27
N GLU A 124 -1.23 32.05 -6.48
CA GLU A 124 -0.99 31.55 -5.13
C GLU A 124 -0.02 30.37 -5.16
N ARG A 125 -0.23 29.40 -6.08
CA ARG A 125 0.67 28.24 -6.23
C ARG A 125 2.08 28.68 -6.59
N LYS A 126 2.24 29.63 -7.52
CA LYS A 126 3.54 30.17 -7.93
C LYS A 126 4.25 30.86 -6.76
N LYS A 127 3.51 31.69 -5.99
CA LYS A 127 4.03 32.39 -4.80
C LYS A 127 4.66 31.42 -3.79
N PHE A 128 4.04 30.24 -3.57
CA PHE A 128 4.50 29.25 -2.60
C PHE A 128 5.36 28.14 -3.19
N GLY A 129 5.81 28.24 -4.43
CA GLY A 129 6.66 27.20 -5.05
C GLY A 129 5.95 25.86 -5.23
N ILE A 130 4.62 25.87 -5.28
CA ILE A 130 3.82 24.67 -5.51
C ILE A 130 3.75 24.44 -7.01
N GLY A 131 4.54 23.47 -7.49
CA GLY A 131 4.72 23.20 -8.91
C GLY A 131 3.40 23.04 -9.67
N TYR A 132 3.39 23.57 -10.87
CA TYR A 132 2.29 23.46 -11.83
C TYR A 132 2.71 22.62 -13.02
N PHE A 133 2.58 21.29 -12.88
CA PHE A 133 2.45 20.43 -14.05
C PHE A 133 0.99 19.98 -14.06
N PRO A 134 0.18 20.38 -15.04
CA PRO A 134 -1.23 20.05 -15.02
C PRO A 134 -1.42 18.54 -15.07
N GLY A 135 -1.90 17.99 -13.98
CA GLY A 135 -2.35 16.61 -13.88
C GLY A 135 -1.35 15.59 -13.37
N VAL A 136 -0.08 15.60 -13.81
CA VAL A 136 0.90 14.58 -13.40
C VAL A 136 1.46 14.90 -12.02
N GLU A 137 1.44 13.92 -11.11
CA GLU A 137 1.99 14.04 -9.74
C GLU A 137 3.35 13.34 -9.62
N TYR A 138 3.49 12.20 -10.28
CA TYR A 138 4.74 11.44 -10.33
C TYR A 138 4.73 10.43 -11.47
N VAL A 139 5.92 10.00 -11.86
CA VAL A 139 6.17 8.90 -12.79
C VAL A 139 7.21 7.98 -12.16
N VAL A 140 7.03 6.68 -12.29
CA VAL A 140 7.98 5.66 -11.82
C VAL A 140 8.29 4.70 -12.95
N ALA A 141 9.57 4.38 -13.12
CA ALA A 141 10.02 3.27 -13.97
C ALA A 141 10.88 2.34 -13.13
N GLY A 142 10.68 1.05 -13.25
CA GLY A 142 11.37 0.06 -12.44
C GLY A 142 11.69 -1.21 -13.22
N PHE A 143 12.73 -1.87 -12.76
CA PHE A 143 13.15 -3.19 -13.22
C PHE A 143 13.45 -4.09 -12.01
N SER A 144 13.02 -5.34 -12.09
CA SER A 144 13.26 -6.34 -11.06
C SER A 144 13.83 -7.61 -11.67
N ASN A 145 14.75 -8.24 -10.95
CA ASN A 145 15.30 -9.54 -11.29
C ASN A 145 15.16 -10.49 -10.11
N PHE A 146 14.47 -11.61 -10.34
CA PHE A 146 14.22 -12.64 -9.35
C PHE A 146 15.06 -13.87 -9.67
N ILE A 147 15.63 -14.48 -8.65
CA ILE A 147 16.40 -15.72 -8.74
C ILE A 147 15.88 -16.65 -7.65
N SER A 148 15.66 -17.91 -7.99
CA SER A 148 15.22 -18.91 -7.03
C SER A 148 16.08 -20.17 -7.07
N ASP A 149 16.23 -20.83 -5.94
CA ASP A 149 16.90 -22.13 -5.82
C ASP A 149 15.93 -23.32 -6.05
N ASN A 150 14.72 -23.04 -6.57
CA ASN A 150 13.64 -23.98 -6.73
C ASN A 150 14.01 -25.16 -7.64
N ILE A 151 14.55 -24.86 -8.83
CA ILE A 151 14.92 -25.91 -9.82
C ILE A 151 16.03 -26.80 -9.26
N GLU A 152 17.02 -26.22 -8.59
CA GLU A 152 18.14 -26.93 -7.97
C GLU A 152 17.65 -27.85 -6.85
N LYS A 153 16.83 -27.33 -5.95
CA LYS A 153 16.30 -28.08 -4.79
C LYS A 153 15.26 -29.14 -5.18
N ASN A 154 14.36 -28.79 -6.06
CA ASN A 154 13.17 -29.59 -6.32
C ASN A 154 13.21 -30.34 -7.65
N GLY A 155 14.14 -30.04 -8.54
CA GLY A 155 14.25 -30.66 -9.87
C GLY A 155 14.52 -32.18 -9.86
N ALA A 156 14.98 -32.75 -8.75
CA ALA A 156 15.19 -34.17 -8.55
C ALA A 156 14.23 -34.81 -7.53
N VAL A 157 13.30 -34.03 -6.96
CA VAL A 157 12.36 -34.53 -5.93
C VAL A 157 11.49 -35.64 -6.50
N GLN A 158 11.43 -36.77 -5.79
CA GLN A 158 10.50 -37.86 -6.06
C GLN A 158 9.20 -37.58 -5.28
N PHE A 159 8.09 -37.63 -5.97
CA PHE A 159 6.78 -37.44 -5.36
C PHE A 159 5.86 -38.59 -5.82
N PHE A 160 5.09 -39.09 -4.89
CA PHE A 160 4.19 -40.20 -5.13
C PHE A 160 2.76 -39.69 -5.18
N PRO A 161 1.98 -40.09 -6.18
CA PRO A 161 0.55 -39.85 -6.18
C PRO A 161 -0.10 -40.58 -4.99
N PRO A 162 -1.20 -40.05 -4.42
CA PRO A 162 -1.96 -40.77 -3.40
C PRO A 162 -2.58 -42.02 -3.95
N GLU A 163 -2.55 -43.13 -3.22
CA GLU A 163 -3.22 -44.37 -3.58
C GLU A 163 -4.75 -44.26 -3.50
N PRO A 164 -5.49 -45.02 -4.36
CA PRO A 164 -5.06 -46.09 -5.26
C PRO A 164 -4.67 -45.55 -6.63
N ILE A 165 -3.73 -46.25 -7.27
CA ILE A 165 -3.09 -45.91 -8.55
C ILE A 165 -4.06 -46.13 -9.77
N THR A 166 -5.19 -45.47 -9.76
CA THR A 166 -5.98 -45.20 -10.97
C THR A 166 -5.43 -43.97 -11.75
N PHE A 167 -4.37 -43.46 -11.37
CA PHE A 167 -3.74 -42.20 -11.55
C PHE A 167 -2.74 -42.23 -12.71
N LYS A 168 -2.88 -41.33 -13.65
CA LYS A 168 -2.04 -41.34 -14.85
C LYS A 168 -0.82 -40.43 -14.75
N SER A 169 -0.94 -39.25 -14.11
CA SER A 169 0.19 -38.33 -13.96
C SER A 169 -0.01 -37.28 -12.86
N SER A 170 1.09 -36.75 -12.39
CA SER A 170 1.13 -35.55 -11.56
C SER A 170 2.29 -34.66 -11.97
N TYR A 171 2.19 -33.37 -11.72
CA TYR A 171 3.26 -32.45 -12.00
C TYR A 171 3.32 -31.30 -10.99
N PHE A 172 4.47 -30.66 -10.94
CA PHE A 172 4.62 -29.33 -10.36
C PHE A 172 5.49 -28.45 -11.25
N LYS A 173 5.22 -27.14 -11.19
CA LYS A 173 5.95 -26.12 -11.89
C LYS A 173 6.99 -25.50 -10.96
N MET A 174 8.23 -25.38 -11.39
CA MET A 174 9.34 -24.76 -10.66
C MET A 174 9.76 -23.50 -11.38
N THR A 175 9.64 -22.38 -10.71
CA THR A 175 10.13 -21.11 -11.24
C THR A 175 11.61 -20.94 -10.92
N GLY A 176 12.46 -20.74 -11.93
CA GLY A 176 13.90 -20.56 -11.80
C GLY A 176 14.28 -19.08 -11.66
N SER A 177 13.95 -18.30 -12.68
CA SER A 177 14.23 -16.85 -12.68
C SER A 177 13.09 -16.07 -13.31
N MET A 178 12.91 -14.83 -12.87
CA MET A 178 11.93 -13.91 -13.43
C MET A 178 12.57 -12.54 -13.65
N GLN A 179 12.15 -11.86 -14.71
CA GLN A 179 12.50 -10.47 -14.99
C GLN A 179 11.20 -9.68 -15.15
N ASN A 180 11.15 -8.51 -14.55
CA ASN A 180 9.97 -7.64 -14.63
C ASN A 180 10.38 -6.22 -14.91
N ALA A 181 9.79 -5.62 -15.94
CA ALA A 181 9.87 -4.20 -16.25
C ALA A 181 8.53 -3.54 -15.92
N SER A 182 8.55 -2.38 -15.30
CA SER A 182 7.34 -1.69 -14.89
C SER A 182 7.42 -0.19 -15.14
N ALA A 183 6.27 0.39 -15.47
CA ALA A 183 6.10 1.84 -15.52
C ALA A 183 4.77 2.22 -14.86
N SER A 184 4.76 3.31 -14.11
CA SER A 184 3.54 3.82 -13.48
C SER A 184 3.53 5.33 -13.41
N ALA A 185 2.32 5.91 -13.37
CA ALA A 185 2.12 7.34 -13.21
C ALA A 185 0.91 7.63 -12.32
N GLY A 186 1.01 8.71 -11.56
CA GLY A 186 -0.07 9.25 -10.75
C GLY A 186 -0.51 10.60 -11.28
N PHE A 187 -1.82 10.82 -11.34
CA PHE A 187 -2.45 12.01 -11.86
C PHE A 187 -3.44 12.61 -10.85
N GLY A 188 -3.43 13.91 -10.72
CA GLY A 188 -4.47 14.66 -10.02
C GLY A 188 -5.48 15.19 -11.03
N LEU A 189 -6.67 14.61 -11.10
CA LEU A 189 -7.72 15.01 -12.04
C LEU A 189 -8.50 16.23 -11.56
N CYS A 190 -8.81 16.29 -10.28
CA CYS A 190 -9.46 17.42 -9.62
C CYS A 190 -9.18 17.43 -8.10
N LYS A 191 -9.82 18.35 -7.35
CA LYS A 191 -9.63 18.48 -5.90
C LYS A 191 -9.72 17.15 -5.14
N ARG A 192 -10.67 16.30 -5.51
CA ARG A 192 -10.99 15.08 -4.78
C ARG A 192 -10.68 13.80 -5.52
N LEU A 193 -10.35 13.88 -6.80
CA LEU A 193 -10.17 12.73 -7.65
C LEU A 193 -8.74 12.64 -8.17
N GLY A 194 -8.11 11.49 -7.98
CA GLY A 194 -6.86 11.13 -8.61
C GLY A 194 -7.02 9.93 -9.54
N LEU A 195 -6.01 9.67 -10.32
CA LEU A 195 -5.87 8.50 -11.16
C LEU A 195 -4.46 7.95 -10.98
N TYR A 196 -4.36 6.67 -10.81
CA TYR A 196 -3.12 5.93 -10.84
C TYR A 196 -3.19 4.90 -11.96
N PHE A 197 -2.14 4.80 -12.75
CA PHE A 197 -2.00 3.82 -13.82
C PHE A 197 -0.64 3.14 -13.74
N SER A 198 -0.59 1.82 -13.99
CA SER A 198 0.65 1.06 -14.03
C SER A 198 0.58 -0.02 -15.11
N VAL A 199 1.69 -0.25 -15.79
CA VAL A 199 1.90 -1.38 -16.70
C VAL A 199 3.11 -2.17 -16.25
N ASN A 200 3.04 -3.49 -16.42
CA ASN A 200 4.15 -4.39 -16.13
C ASN A 200 4.31 -5.41 -17.26
N ASP A 201 5.54 -5.80 -17.50
CA ASP A 201 5.93 -6.88 -18.41
C ASP A 201 6.86 -7.83 -17.65
N LEU A 202 6.40 -9.06 -17.43
CA LEU A 202 7.07 -10.08 -16.65
C LEU A 202 7.37 -11.29 -17.54
N SER A 203 8.61 -11.76 -17.53
CA SER A 203 9.01 -13.01 -18.20
C SER A 203 9.66 -13.95 -17.17
N THR A 204 9.29 -15.21 -17.19
CA THR A 204 9.82 -16.25 -16.30
C THR A 204 10.46 -17.39 -17.09
N LYS A 205 11.49 -17.97 -16.49
CA LYS A 205 12.07 -19.26 -16.91
C LYS A 205 11.68 -20.31 -15.89
N ASP A 206 10.87 -21.25 -16.32
CA ASP A 206 10.26 -22.28 -15.49
C ASP A 206 10.70 -23.67 -15.91
N GLN A 207 10.49 -24.64 -15.05
CA GLN A 207 10.65 -26.05 -15.35
C GLN A 207 9.47 -26.83 -14.78
N TYR A 208 8.86 -27.68 -15.58
CA TYR A 208 7.90 -28.67 -15.10
C TYR A 208 8.62 -29.97 -14.75
N ARG A 209 8.26 -30.55 -13.61
CA ARG A 209 8.61 -31.92 -13.26
C ARG A 209 7.35 -32.77 -13.29
N LEU A 210 7.34 -33.75 -14.18
CA LEU A 210 6.26 -34.70 -14.41
C LEU A 210 6.62 -36.04 -13.77
N ALA A 211 5.66 -36.65 -13.10
CA ALA A 211 5.68 -38.04 -12.69
C ALA A 211 4.52 -38.78 -13.38
N TYR A 212 4.79 -39.91 -14.02
CA TYR A 212 3.78 -40.70 -14.69
C TYR A 212 4.12 -42.20 -14.66
N VAL A 213 3.12 -43.05 -14.88
CA VAL A 213 3.30 -44.48 -15.04
C VAL A 213 3.04 -44.79 -16.51
N ASP A 214 4.05 -45.32 -17.18
CA ASP A 214 3.98 -45.62 -18.64
C ASP A 214 3.07 -46.78 -18.96
N ILE A 215 3.14 -47.86 -18.17
CA ILE A 215 2.30 -49.05 -18.29
C ILE A 215 1.77 -49.39 -16.88
N PRO A 216 0.48 -49.81 -16.76
CA PRO A 216 -0.06 -50.25 -15.48
C PRO A 216 0.84 -51.31 -14.79
N GLY A 217 1.31 -51.01 -13.55
CA GLY A 217 2.24 -51.83 -12.79
C GLY A 217 3.73 -51.58 -13.04
N ALA A 218 4.07 -50.67 -13.96
CA ALA A 218 5.45 -50.23 -14.16
C ALA A 218 5.91 -49.23 -13.08
N PRO A 219 7.22 -49.07 -12.85
CA PRO A 219 7.74 -48.07 -11.95
C PRO A 219 7.43 -46.66 -12.44
N LEU A 220 7.30 -45.74 -11.48
CA LEU A 220 7.04 -44.33 -11.74
C LEU A 220 8.23 -43.69 -12.50
N VAL A 221 7.93 -43.01 -13.61
CA VAL A 221 8.90 -42.30 -14.44
C VAL A 221 8.85 -40.80 -14.14
N TYR A 222 10.01 -40.15 -14.02
CA TYR A 222 10.13 -38.71 -13.83
C TYR A 222 10.75 -38.06 -15.05
N LYS A 223 10.18 -36.95 -15.52
CA LYS A 223 10.71 -36.17 -16.63
C LYS A 223 10.61 -34.67 -16.35
N ASN A 224 11.63 -33.92 -16.74
CA ASN A 224 11.68 -32.47 -16.60
C ASN A 224 11.54 -31.82 -17.99
N PHE A 225 10.78 -30.71 -18.05
CA PHE A 225 10.55 -29.93 -19.27
C PHE A 225 10.79 -28.45 -18.97
N ALA A 226 11.55 -27.78 -19.82
CA ALA A 226 11.66 -26.34 -19.77
C ALA A 226 10.35 -25.67 -20.18
N ALA A 227 10.01 -24.59 -19.53
CA ALA A 227 8.82 -23.78 -19.80
C ALA A 227 9.15 -22.29 -19.64
N THR A 228 8.35 -21.47 -20.28
CA THR A 228 8.39 -20.01 -20.10
C THR A 228 6.98 -19.50 -19.78
N THR A 229 6.92 -18.40 -19.04
CA THR A 229 5.67 -17.67 -18.83
C THR A 229 5.94 -16.21 -19.07
N ASP A 230 5.21 -15.61 -20.00
CA ASP A 230 5.21 -14.17 -20.26
C ASP A 230 3.89 -13.59 -19.78
N GLN A 231 3.96 -12.50 -19.02
CA GLN A 231 2.79 -11.88 -18.43
C GLN A 231 2.86 -10.37 -18.67
N GLN A 232 1.81 -9.83 -19.25
CA GLN A 232 1.61 -8.40 -19.39
C GLN A 232 0.42 -7.97 -18.54
N SER A 233 0.56 -6.86 -17.84
CA SER A 233 -0.52 -6.39 -16.99
C SER A 233 -0.72 -4.89 -17.03
N ALA A 234 -1.97 -4.47 -16.83
CA ALA A 234 -2.38 -3.09 -16.72
C ALA A 234 -3.25 -2.91 -15.47
N TYR A 235 -2.88 -1.96 -14.63
CA TYR A 235 -3.58 -1.62 -13.39
C TYR A 235 -4.05 -0.18 -13.42
N ILE A 236 -5.26 0.05 -12.97
CA ILE A 236 -5.85 1.38 -12.79
C ILE A 236 -6.46 1.49 -11.40
N ALA A 237 -6.26 2.62 -10.73
CA ALA A 237 -6.90 2.95 -9.47
C ALA A 237 -7.31 4.40 -9.42
N THR A 238 -8.44 4.67 -8.76
CA THR A 238 -9.01 6.00 -8.69
C THR A 238 -9.21 6.41 -7.23
N PRO A 239 -8.18 7.01 -6.58
CA PRO A 239 -8.34 7.52 -5.23
C PRO A 239 -9.32 8.71 -5.18
N ILE A 240 -10.38 8.55 -4.39
CA ILE A 240 -11.47 9.52 -4.19
C ILE A 240 -11.42 10.02 -2.75
N LEU A 241 -11.13 11.29 -2.54
CA LEU A 241 -11.16 11.93 -1.24
C LEU A 241 -12.62 12.24 -0.85
N THR A 242 -13.20 11.43 0.02
CA THR A 242 -14.61 11.55 0.46
C THR A 242 -14.76 12.51 1.65
N GLY A 243 -13.76 12.61 2.49
CA GLY A 243 -13.66 13.52 3.62
C GLY A 243 -12.31 14.22 3.64
N ARG A 244 -12.00 15.02 4.68
CA ARG A 244 -10.69 15.70 4.79
C ARG A 244 -9.53 14.72 5.05
N LYS A 245 -9.82 13.58 5.67
CA LYS A 245 -8.87 12.55 6.07
C LYS A 245 -9.34 11.13 5.67
N THR A 246 -10.30 11.01 4.74
CA THR A 246 -10.85 9.73 4.31
C THR A 246 -10.78 9.61 2.80
N THR A 247 -10.23 8.49 2.33
CA THR A 247 -10.09 8.19 0.90
C THR A 247 -10.66 6.81 0.59
N ILE A 248 -11.42 6.70 -0.48
CA ILE A 248 -11.88 5.43 -1.06
C ILE A 248 -11.13 5.21 -2.37
N ILE A 249 -10.64 4.00 -2.60
CA ILE A 249 -9.81 3.65 -3.76
C ILE A 249 -10.39 2.41 -4.43
N PRO A 250 -11.29 2.55 -5.40
CA PRO A 250 -11.59 1.47 -6.33
C PRO A 250 -10.41 1.25 -7.26
N ALA A 251 -10.10 -0.02 -7.56
CA ALA A 251 -9.02 -0.36 -8.47
C ALA A 251 -9.34 -1.64 -9.25
N PHE A 252 -8.73 -1.75 -10.43
CA PHE A 252 -8.86 -2.89 -11.32
C PHE A 252 -7.50 -3.22 -11.94
N HIS A 253 -7.16 -4.50 -12.00
CA HIS A 253 -5.95 -5.03 -12.60
C HIS A 253 -6.32 -6.11 -13.60
N MET A 254 -5.88 -5.98 -14.83
CA MET A 254 -6.01 -6.96 -15.88
C MET A 254 -4.63 -7.54 -16.18
N ILE A 255 -4.55 -8.85 -16.29
CA ILE A 255 -3.32 -9.60 -16.46
C ILE A 255 -3.52 -10.57 -17.64
N SER A 256 -2.69 -10.45 -18.66
CA SER A 256 -2.62 -11.39 -19.78
C SER A 256 -1.43 -12.30 -19.57
N VAL A 257 -1.67 -13.59 -19.52
CA VAL A 257 -0.65 -14.62 -19.31
C VAL A 257 -0.53 -15.48 -20.56
N ARG A 258 0.70 -15.64 -21.06
CA ARG A 258 1.07 -16.66 -22.05
C ARG A 258 2.04 -17.60 -21.38
N THR A 259 1.72 -18.86 -21.31
CA THR A 259 2.57 -19.86 -20.65
C THR A 259 2.63 -21.14 -21.46
N THR A 260 3.78 -21.77 -21.40
CA THR A 260 3.91 -23.16 -21.87
C THR A 260 3.17 -24.04 -20.88
N SER A 261 2.06 -24.61 -21.28
CA SER A 261 1.25 -25.53 -20.49
C SER A 261 1.56 -26.98 -20.84
N PHE A 262 1.30 -27.84 -19.87
CA PHE A 262 1.40 -29.27 -20.03
C PHE A 262 0.00 -29.87 -20.14
N ASN A 263 -0.29 -30.52 -21.27
CA ASN A 263 -1.48 -31.33 -21.45
C ASN A 263 -1.08 -32.80 -21.53
N GLN A 264 -1.80 -33.65 -20.83
CA GLN A 264 -1.59 -35.10 -20.93
C GLN A 264 -2.02 -35.57 -22.34
N GLY A 265 -1.15 -36.28 -23.04
CA GLY A 265 -1.46 -36.95 -24.29
C GLY A 265 -2.47 -38.09 -24.10
N LEU A 266 -2.99 -38.62 -25.22
CA LEU A 266 -3.94 -39.75 -25.23
C LEU A 266 -3.31 -41.03 -24.65
N ASN A 267 -1.98 -41.16 -24.70
CA ASN A 267 -1.21 -42.26 -24.13
C ASN A 267 -0.50 -41.86 -22.84
N ALA A 268 -0.33 -42.83 -21.93
CA ALA A 268 0.48 -42.65 -20.73
C ALA A 268 1.92 -42.28 -21.15
N GLY A 269 2.44 -41.20 -20.62
CA GLY A 269 3.80 -40.72 -20.90
C GLY A 269 3.96 -39.74 -22.08
N GLU A 270 2.92 -39.52 -22.87
CA GLU A 270 2.92 -38.43 -23.84
C GLU A 270 2.58 -37.13 -23.20
N ALA A 271 3.57 -36.25 -23.13
CA ALA A 271 3.38 -34.86 -22.73
C ALA A 271 3.16 -34.01 -23.98
N ILE A 272 1.97 -33.47 -24.15
CA ILE A 272 1.74 -32.44 -25.15
C ILE A 272 2.08 -31.11 -24.52
N ILE A 273 3.19 -30.51 -24.95
CA ILE A 273 3.55 -29.15 -24.57
C ILE A 273 2.84 -28.22 -25.55
N ALA A 274 2.00 -27.35 -25.03
CA ALA A 274 1.26 -26.37 -25.81
C ALA A 274 1.36 -24.98 -25.18
N ASP A 275 1.46 -23.98 -26.02
CA ASP A 275 1.35 -22.59 -25.52
C ASP A 275 -0.13 -22.30 -25.26
N THR A 276 -0.40 -21.82 -24.07
CA THR A 276 -1.73 -21.43 -23.60
C THR A 276 -1.73 -19.97 -23.23
N SER A 277 -2.78 -19.26 -23.61
CA SER A 277 -2.98 -17.86 -23.22
C SER A 277 -4.31 -17.72 -22.49
N TYR A 278 -4.32 -16.96 -21.40
CA TYR A 278 -5.52 -16.64 -20.64
C TYR A 278 -5.39 -15.25 -20.02
N ALA A 279 -6.51 -14.72 -19.56
CA ALA A 279 -6.55 -13.46 -18.83
C ALA A 279 -7.00 -13.70 -17.40
N GLU A 280 -6.47 -12.90 -16.49
CA GLU A 280 -6.81 -12.88 -15.07
C GLU A 280 -7.14 -11.45 -14.65
N HIS A 281 -7.96 -11.32 -13.62
CA HIS A 281 -8.47 -10.04 -13.16
C HIS A 281 -8.41 -9.94 -11.65
N VAL A 282 -8.15 -8.71 -11.16
CA VAL A 282 -8.31 -8.37 -9.76
C VAL A 282 -9.12 -7.09 -9.67
N ALA A 283 -10.24 -7.13 -8.99
CA ALA A 283 -11.03 -5.96 -8.63
C ALA A 283 -10.89 -5.71 -7.13
N SER A 284 -10.57 -4.48 -6.71
CA SER A 284 -10.40 -4.15 -5.30
C SER A 284 -11.06 -2.84 -4.92
N LEU A 285 -11.44 -2.75 -3.65
CA LEU A 285 -11.95 -1.54 -3.01
C LEU A 285 -11.24 -1.35 -1.68
N THR A 286 -10.62 -0.19 -1.49
CA THR A 286 -9.93 0.16 -0.26
C THR A 286 -10.52 1.42 0.35
N ALA A 287 -10.75 1.41 1.66
CA ALA A 287 -11.09 2.57 2.46
C ALA A 287 -9.93 2.90 3.40
N SER A 288 -9.43 4.14 3.33
CA SER A 288 -8.33 4.62 4.16
C SER A 288 -8.78 5.78 5.03
N PHE A 289 -8.39 5.74 6.30
CA PHE A 289 -8.73 6.70 7.32
C PHE A 289 -7.45 7.22 7.97
N GLU A 290 -7.23 8.53 7.88
CA GLU A 290 -6.07 9.21 8.42
C GLU A 290 -6.42 9.86 9.75
N SER A 291 -5.54 9.73 10.73
CA SER A 291 -5.60 10.46 12.00
C SER A 291 -4.24 11.09 12.30
N ASP A 292 -4.13 11.80 13.42
CA ASP A 292 -2.90 12.50 13.77
C ASP A 292 -1.72 11.55 13.99
N ARG A 293 -1.98 10.39 14.61
CA ARG A 293 -0.96 9.41 14.95
C ARG A 293 -0.95 8.17 14.07
N SER A 294 -1.98 7.94 13.29
CA SER A 294 -2.11 6.70 12.54
C SER A 294 -2.86 6.87 11.21
N ALA A 295 -2.59 5.95 10.30
CA ALA A 295 -3.40 5.70 9.11
C ALA A 295 -3.91 4.26 9.15
N ARG A 296 -5.19 4.05 8.89
CA ARG A 296 -5.83 2.73 8.84
C ARG A 296 -6.43 2.51 7.47
N SER A 297 -6.20 1.33 6.90
CA SER A 297 -6.79 0.97 5.61
C SER A 297 -7.41 -0.40 5.69
N PHE A 298 -8.58 -0.54 5.10
CA PHE A 298 -9.32 -1.79 4.91
C PHE A 298 -9.48 -2.01 3.43
N SER A 299 -9.08 -3.16 2.94
CA SER A 299 -9.18 -3.52 1.53
C SER A 299 -9.93 -4.84 1.39
N ALA A 300 -10.85 -4.89 0.43
CA ALA A 300 -11.47 -6.12 -0.05
C ALA A 300 -11.16 -6.26 -1.53
N SER A 301 -10.82 -7.46 -1.98
CA SER A 301 -10.62 -7.76 -3.39
C SER A 301 -11.23 -9.09 -3.78
N TRP A 302 -11.67 -9.14 -5.02
CA TRP A 302 -12.03 -10.34 -5.74
C TRP A 302 -11.03 -10.55 -6.88
N SER A 303 -10.65 -11.80 -7.14
CA SER A 303 -9.77 -12.15 -8.27
C SER A 303 -10.07 -13.54 -8.80
N ASP A 304 -9.69 -13.79 -10.06
CA ASP A 304 -9.74 -15.07 -10.73
C ASP A 304 -8.33 -15.66 -11.01
N LEU A 305 -7.39 -15.34 -10.14
CA LEU A 305 -5.97 -15.73 -10.26
C LEU A 305 -5.81 -17.25 -10.33
N SER A 306 -4.91 -17.72 -11.21
CA SER A 306 -4.71 -19.14 -11.50
C SER A 306 -6.02 -19.86 -11.86
N GLN A 307 -6.94 -19.15 -12.52
CA GLN A 307 -8.27 -19.63 -12.91
C GLN A 307 -9.16 -20.06 -11.72
N GLN A 308 -8.90 -19.52 -10.53
CA GLN A 308 -9.67 -19.78 -9.31
C GLN A 308 -10.24 -18.49 -8.75
N ASN A 309 -11.54 -18.46 -8.49
CA ASN A 309 -12.19 -17.34 -7.85
C ASN A 309 -11.77 -17.25 -6.39
N GLN A 310 -11.30 -16.09 -5.98
CA GLN A 310 -10.85 -15.84 -4.61
C GLN A 310 -11.38 -14.50 -4.10
N ILE A 311 -11.54 -14.45 -2.78
CA ILE A 311 -11.82 -13.22 -2.04
C ILE A 311 -10.69 -13.02 -1.03
N GLN A 312 -10.17 -11.80 -0.98
CA GLN A 312 -9.13 -11.42 -0.04
C GLN A 312 -9.56 -10.18 0.74
N PHE A 313 -9.30 -10.18 2.04
CA PHE A 313 -9.44 -9.02 2.93
C PHE A 313 -8.07 -8.67 3.51
N SER A 314 -7.74 -7.37 3.51
CA SER A 314 -6.50 -6.88 4.09
C SER A 314 -6.77 -5.69 5.00
N PHE A 315 -6.07 -5.64 6.12
CA PHE A 315 -6.07 -4.55 7.06
C PHE A 315 -4.65 -4.04 7.26
N PHE A 316 -4.47 -2.72 7.25
CA PHE A 316 -3.21 -2.06 7.52
C PHE A 316 -3.42 -1.00 8.58
N ASN A 317 -2.51 -0.93 9.54
CA ASN A 317 -2.47 0.15 10.52
C ASN A 317 -1.05 0.68 10.63
N THR A 318 -0.85 1.93 10.25
CA THR A 318 0.44 2.62 10.29
C THR A 318 0.45 3.64 11.42
N TRP A 319 1.47 3.62 12.27
CA TRP A 319 1.70 4.58 13.35
C TRP A 319 2.84 5.53 13.00
N TYR A 320 2.68 6.79 13.34
CA TYR A 320 3.62 7.89 13.12
C TYR A 320 4.04 8.51 14.46
N PRO A 321 5.05 7.96 15.16
CA PRO A 321 5.46 8.45 16.50
C PRO A 321 5.84 9.92 16.54
N GLY A 322 6.50 10.42 15.49
CA GLY A 322 6.94 11.82 15.35
C GLY A 322 5.91 12.72 14.65
N TYR A 323 4.71 12.26 14.36
CA TYR A 323 3.68 12.98 13.59
C TYR A 323 4.14 13.44 12.20
N ASN A 324 5.10 12.74 11.62
CA ASN A 324 5.66 12.97 10.28
C ASN A 324 6.09 11.63 9.64
N LEU A 325 6.72 11.70 8.46
CA LEU A 325 7.22 10.52 7.73
C LEU A 325 8.66 10.12 8.11
N ASN A 326 9.31 10.80 9.06
CA ASN A 326 10.70 10.47 9.40
C ASN A 326 10.83 9.09 10.05
N GLN A 327 9.76 8.64 10.71
CA GLN A 327 9.67 7.31 11.29
C GLN A 327 8.21 6.84 11.33
N TYR A 328 7.94 5.63 10.88
CA TYR A 328 6.62 5.01 10.99
C TYR A 328 6.71 3.49 11.02
N TYR A 329 5.65 2.85 11.52
CA TYR A 329 5.53 1.41 11.64
C TYR A 329 4.16 0.97 11.15
N THR A 330 4.11 -0.13 10.41
CA THR A 330 2.87 -0.67 9.84
C THR A 330 2.69 -2.12 10.26
N LEU A 331 1.53 -2.42 10.84
CA LEU A 331 1.01 -3.78 10.98
C LEU A 331 0.09 -4.07 9.80
N SER A 332 0.25 -5.24 9.18
CA SER A 332 -0.64 -5.73 8.12
C SER A 332 -1.19 -7.10 8.46
N LEU A 333 -2.46 -7.32 8.18
CA LEU A 333 -3.15 -8.61 8.30
C LEU A 333 -3.86 -8.88 6.98
N THR A 334 -3.70 -10.06 6.43
CA THR A 334 -4.34 -10.48 5.18
C THR A 334 -4.97 -11.85 5.36
N GLY A 335 -6.23 -11.98 5.04
CA GLY A 335 -6.97 -13.24 4.97
C GLY A 335 -7.49 -13.47 3.54
N GLN A 336 -7.44 -14.71 3.09
CA GLN A 336 -7.80 -15.14 1.74
C GLN A 336 -8.64 -16.39 1.80
N SER A 337 -9.61 -16.52 0.88
CA SER A 337 -10.40 -17.73 0.67
C SER A 337 -10.63 -17.93 -0.83
N ASP A 338 -10.37 -19.13 -1.31
CA ASP A 338 -10.56 -19.58 -2.71
C ASP A 338 -11.63 -20.67 -2.86
N GLY A 339 -12.53 -20.79 -1.88
CA GLY A 339 -13.60 -21.80 -1.86
C GLY A 339 -13.17 -23.18 -1.39
N GLY A 340 -11.87 -23.45 -1.23
CA GLY A 340 -11.31 -24.73 -0.76
C GLY A 340 -10.17 -24.59 0.24
N LEU A 341 -9.34 -23.57 0.07
CA LEU A 341 -8.20 -23.27 0.93
C LEU A 341 -8.37 -21.88 1.53
N SER A 342 -8.13 -21.76 2.83
CA SER A 342 -8.05 -20.47 3.51
C SER A 342 -6.61 -20.13 3.81
N GLY A 343 -6.19 -18.92 3.45
CA GLY A 343 -4.86 -18.39 3.71
C GLY A 343 -4.92 -17.22 4.70
N PHE A 344 -3.89 -17.09 5.54
CA PHE A 344 -3.71 -15.95 6.43
C PHE A 344 -2.25 -15.57 6.50
N ALA A 345 -1.98 -14.27 6.53
CA ALA A 345 -0.65 -13.74 6.78
C ALA A 345 -0.70 -12.49 7.65
N ALA A 346 0.32 -12.33 8.47
CA ALA A 346 0.59 -11.12 9.24
C ALA A 346 1.94 -10.55 8.84
N GLY A 347 2.05 -9.22 8.78
CA GLY A 347 3.28 -8.52 8.45
C GLY A 347 3.51 -7.33 9.36
N PHE A 348 4.78 -7.01 9.54
CA PHE A 348 5.23 -5.81 10.23
C PHE A 348 6.30 -5.15 9.40
N SER A 349 6.19 -3.84 9.19
CA SER A 349 7.20 -3.05 8.50
C SER A 349 7.42 -1.72 9.20
N GLY A 350 8.55 -1.09 8.90
CA GLY A 350 8.87 0.25 9.38
C GLY A 350 9.63 1.04 8.33
N GLY A 351 9.46 2.34 8.37
CA GLY A 351 10.18 3.30 7.53
C GLY A 351 10.92 4.32 8.37
N TRP A 352 12.13 4.66 7.93
CA TRP A 352 13.04 5.57 8.62
C TRP A 352 13.74 6.51 7.64
N LYS A 353 13.78 7.77 8.00
CA LYS A 353 14.66 8.76 7.36
C LYS A 353 16.05 8.64 7.95
N LEU A 354 16.97 8.00 7.23
CA LEU A 354 18.36 7.80 7.67
C LEU A 354 19.19 9.08 7.52
N ALA A 355 18.94 9.85 6.45
CA ALA A 355 19.61 11.11 6.16
C ALA A 355 18.66 12.03 5.37
N GLY A 356 19.06 13.28 5.13
CA GLY A 356 18.27 14.24 4.35
C GLY A 356 17.95 13.74 2.93
N PHE A 357 18.81 12.90 2.38
CA PHE A 357 18.72 12.34 1.03
C PHE A 357 18.33 10.85 0.98
N CYS A 358 18.16 10.19 2.13
CA CYS A 358 17.94 8.73 2.18
C CYS A 358 16.81 8.37 3.15
N TRP A 359 15.83 7.64 2.64
CA TRP A 359 14.81 6.91 3.39
C TRP A 359 14.98 5.43 3.18
N THR A 360 14.64 4.62 4.17
CA THR A 360 14.60 3.18 4.01
C THR A 360 13.34 2.61 4.65
N GLU A 361 12.77 1.60 4.02
CA GLU A 361 11.72 0.76 4.57
C GLU A 361 12.26 -0.65 4.74
N ALA A 362 11.86 -1.34 5.81
CA ALA A 362 12.12 -2.75 5.97
C ALA A 362 10.88 -3.42 6.55
N GLY A 363 10.62 -4.66 6.13
CA GLY A 363 9.45 -5.40 6.59
C GLY A 363 9.62 -6.89 6.53
N VAL A 364 8.82 -7.57 7.35
CA VAL A 364 8.70 -9.02 7.38
C VAL A 364 7.22 -9.39 7.28
N ARG A 365 6.93 -10.52 6.65
CA ARG A 365 5.59 -11.11 6.60
C ARG A 365 5.72 -12.61 6.85
N VAL A 366 4.80 -13.16 7.62
CA VAL A 366 4.69 -14.59 7.89
C VAL A 366 3.25 -15.04 7.70
N GLY A 367 3.05 -16.23 7.16
CA GLY A 367 1.72 -16.78 6.93
C GLY A 367 1.70 -17.76 5.76
N LYS A 368 0.51 -18.06 5.27
CA LYS A 368 0.31 -18.92 4.10
C LYS A 368 -0.64 -18.23 3.16
N LEU A 369 -0.13 -17.69 2.07
CA LEU A 369 -0.90 -17.08 1.00
C LEU A 369 -0.47 -17.69 -0.33
N SER A 370 -1.44 -17.97 -1.19
CA SER A 370 -1.20 -18.41 -2.59
C SER A 370 -2.03 -17.58 -3.54
N ASP A 371 -1.46 -17.21 -4.68
CA ASP A 371 -2.15 -16.42 -5.72
C ASP A 371 -2.85 -15.19 -5.12
N PHE A 372 -2.13 -14.39 -4.38
CA PHE A 372 -2.66 -13.24 -3.63
C PHE A 372 -2.27 -11.92 -4.26
N ASN A 373 -2.91 -10.85 -3.81
CA ASN A 373 -2.58 -9.49 -4.23
C ASN A 373 -2.21 -8.58 -3.05
N ASP A 374 -1.37 -7.59 -3.34
CA ASP A 374 -0.91 -6.56 -2.42
C ASP A 374 -1.18 -5.15 -2.97
N PHE A 375 -1.10 -4.15 -2.09
CA PHE A 375 -1.21 -2.73 -2.46
C PHE A 375 -2.47 -2.43 -3.30
N ASN A 376 -3.64 -2.84 -2.81
CA ASN A 376 -4.93 -2.64 -3.46
C ASN A 376 -5.04 -3.34 -4.82
N GLY A 377 -4.44 -4.50 -4.98
CA GLY A 377 -4.43 -5.27 -6.22
C GLY A 377 -3.39 -4.85 -7.25
N ARG A 378 -2.49 -3.91 -6.92
CA ARG A 378 -1.44 -3.46 -7.85
C ARG A 378 -0.34 -4.49 -8.08
N ILE A 379 0.07 -5.19 -7.04
CA ILE A 379 1.04 -6.29 -7.11
C ILE A 379 0.27 -7.59 -7.00
N VAL A 380 0.50 -8.48 -7.94
CA VAL A 380 -0.18 -9.78 -7.99
C VAL A 380 0.88 -10.88 -8.00
N TYR A 381 0.63 -11.91 -7.20
CA TYR A 381 1.42 -13.12 -7.10
C TYR A 381 0.53 -14.28 -7.56
N ASN A 382 0.67 -14.69 -8.81
CA ASN A 382 -0.16 -15.70 -9.49
C ASN A 382 0.65 -16.89 -10.01
N ASN A 383 1.75 -17.23 -9.34
CA ASN A 383 2.59 -18.37 -9.74
C ASN A 383 2.15 -19.72 -9.13
N GLY A 384 1.10 -19.71 -8.34
CA GLY A 384 0.55 -20.88 -7.69
C GLY A 384 1.25 -21.33 -6.42
N ASP A 385 2.38 -20.75 -6.07
CA ASP A 385 3.17 -21.14 -4.91
C ASP A 385 2.59 -20.56 -3.60
N ILE A 386 2.77 -21.30 -2.52
CA ILE A 386 2.37 -20.85 -1.19
C ILE A 386 3.54 -20.09 -0.57
N ARG A 387 3.39 -18.80 -0.37
CA ARG A 387 4.36 -17.98 0.36
C ARG A 387 4.18 -18.19 1.86
N ILE A 388 5.27 -18.56 2.54
CA ILE A 388 5.30 -18.87 3.98
C ILE A 388 5.87 -17.69 4.77
N ALA A 389 6.95 -17.10 4.27
CA ALA A 389 7.61 -15.95 4.88
C ALA A 389 8.23 -15.07 3.82
N SER A 390 8.35 -13.78 4.12
CA SER A 390 9.13 -12.85 3.29
C SER A 390 9.75 -11.76 4.15
N PHE A 391 10.87 -11.25 3.66
CA PHE A 391 11.58 -10.07 4.16
C PHE A 391 11.83 -9.14 2.99
N GLU A 392 11.74 -7.84 3.23
CA GLU A 392 12.08 -6.81 2.25
C GLU A 392 12.80 -5.65 2.92
N ILE A 393 13.77 -5.06 2.21
CA ILE A 393 14.40 -3.79 2.55
C ILE A 393 14.50 -2.93 1.29
N SER A 394 14.08 -1.68 1.38
CA SER A 394 14.00 -0.78 0.23
C SER A 394 14.47 0.64 0.58
N PRO A 395 15.76 0.95 0.39
CA PRO A 395 16.27 2.31 0.44
C PRO A 395 15.83 3.13 -0.78
N VAL A 396 15.50 4.40 -0.54
CA VAL A 396 15.18 5.42 -1.54
C VAL A 396 16.12 6.61 -1.36
N PHE A 397 16.85 6.94 -2.41
CA PHE A 397 17.83 8.02 -2.43
C PHE A 397 17.31 9.21 -3.24
N LEU A 398 17.26 10.38 -2.65
CA LEU A 398 16.96 11.63 -3.35
C LEU A 398 18.22 12.06 -4.12
N ILE A 399 18.21 11.94 -5.44
CA ILE A 399 19.32 12.30 -6.33
C ILE A 399 19.25 13.79 -6.71
N ALA A 400 18.03 14.28 -6.95
CA ALA A 400 17.73 15.67 -7.27
C ALA A 400 16.37 16.06 -6.66
N PRO A 401 16.00 17.35 -6.59
CA PRO A 401 14.75 17.79 -5.93
C PRO A 401 13.49 17.06 -6.38
N HIS A 402 13.49 16.57 -7.63
CA HIS A 402 12.34 15.86 -8.23
C HIS A 402 12.65 14.41 -8.61
N LEU A 403 13.88 13.94 -8.41
CA LEU A 403 14.32 12.61 -8.86
C LEU A 403 14.85 11.79 -7.68
N SER A 404 14.30 10.60 -7.50
CA SER A 404 14.78 9.62 -6.52
C SER A 404 15.13 8.29 -7.19
N LEU A 405 16.16 7.63 -6.69
CA LEU A 405 16.51 6.25 -6.99
C LEU A 405 15.95 5.36 -5.87
N SER A 406 15.15 4.38 -6.24
CA SER A 406 14.71 3.31 -5.34
C SER A 406 15.49 2.05 -5.64
N LEU A 407 16.02 1.42 -4.60
CA LEU A 407 16.58 0.08 -4.65
C LEU A 407 15.80 -0.78 -3.67
N ALA A 408 15.58 -2.05 -4.00
CA ALA A 408 14.96 -2.96 -3.05
C ALA A 408 15.59 -4.35 -3.17
N TYR A 409 15.73 -5.00 -2.04
CA TYR A 409 16.03 -6.41 -1.94
C TYR A 409 14.91 -7.09 -1.18
N SER A 410 14.39 -8.20 -1.74
CA SER A 410 13.45 -9.03 -1.01
C SER A 410 13.86 -10.50 -1.08
N TRP A 411 13.57 -11.21 0.00
CA TRP A 411 13.69 -12.64 0.13
C TRP A 411 12.33 -13.25 0.48
N SER A 412 12.01 -14.41 -0.06
CA SER A 412 10.83 -15.17 0.34
C SER A 412 11.11 -16.67 0.42
N LEU A 413 10.48 -17.29 1.41
CA LEU A 413 10.37 -18.74 1.57
C LEU A 413 9.03 -19.17 1.00
N ASN A 414 9.05 -20.00 -0.03
CA ASN A 414 7.89 -20.48 -0.73
C ASN A 414 7.79 -22.01 -0.63
N ARG A 415 6.59 -22.55 -0.86
CA ARG A 415 6.32 -23.98 -0.97
C ARG A 415 5.58 -24.25 -2.26
N LEU A 416 6.04 -25.26 -3.01
CA LEU A 416 5.35 -25.75 -4.20
C LEU A 416 4.13 -26.58 -3.79
N PRO A 417 2.92 -26.27 -4.29
CA PRO A 417 1.86 -27.24 -4.38
C PRO A 417 2.11 -28.15 -5.59
N TYR A 418 1.75 -29.42 -5.51
CA TYR A 418 1.71 -30.25 -6.68
C TYR A 418 0.29 -30.40 -7.21
N THR A 419 0.16 -30.64 -8.52
CA THR A 419 -1.11 -30.78 -9.21
C THR A 419 -1.31 -32.24 -9.57
N LEU A 420 -2.49 -32.76 -9.27
CA LEU A 420 -2.89 -34.16 -9.54
C LEU A 420 -3.85 -34.18 -10.72
N SER A 421 -3.68 -35.18 -11.61
CA SER A 421 -4.70 -35.58 -12.62
C SER A 421 -5.29 -36.90 -12.20
N ASP A 422 -6.60 -36.98 -12.08
CA ASP A 422 -7.32 -38.21 -11.75
C ASP A 422 -7.61 -39.08 -12.99
N GLY A 423 -7.12 -38.69 -14.15
CA GLY A 423 -7.25 -39.47 -15.39
C GLY A 423 -8.66 -39.55 -15.95
N THR A 424 -9.65 -38.89 -15.37
CA THR A 424 -11.00 -38.80 -15.90
C THR A 424 -11.04 -37.77 -17.04
N SER A 425 -11.53 -38.17 -18.17
CA SER A 425 -11.65 -37.29 -19.35
C SER A 425 -12.56 -36.11 -19.04
N GLY A 426 -11.96 -34.96 -18.89
CA GLY A 426 -12.70 -33.71 -18.93
C GLY A 426 -12.61 -32.77 -17.75
N SER A 427 -11.48 -32.47 -17.20
CA SER A 427 -11.34 -31.26 -16.33
C SER A 427 -10.78 -31.39 -14.92
N GLY A 428 -10.14 -32.43 -14.56
CA GLY A 428 -9.87 -32.67 -13.18
C GLY A 428 -8.44 -32.41 -12.67
N TRP A 429 -7.79 -31.28 -13.01
CA TRP A 429 -6.58 -30.89 -12.29
C TRP A 429 -6.96 -30.32 -10.92
N ARG A 430 -6.57 -31.00 -9.84
CA ARG A 430 -6.78 -30.51 -8.47
C ARG A 430 -5.45 -30.14 -7.84
N ARG A 431 -5.37 -28.94 -7.31
CA ARG A 431 -4.27 -28.52 -6.45
C ARG A 431 -4.33 -29.29 -5.13
N SER A 432 -3.29 -30.01 -4.78
CA SER A 432 -3.19 -30.68 -3.49
C SER A 432 -2.11 -30.03 -2.63
N SER A 433 -2.43 -29.73 -1.38
CA SER A 433 -1.46 -29.36 -0.35
C SER A 433 -0.77 -30.63 0.14
N SER A 434 0.25 -31.11 -0.56
CA SER A 434 0.88 -32.38 -0.24
C SER A 434 1.68 -32.37 1.07
N LYS A 435 1.86 -33.58 1.60
CA LYS A 435 2.80 -33.88 2.69
C LYS A 435 4.29 -33.75 2.25
N ILE A 436 4.57 -33.49 0.98
CA ILE A 436 5.93 -33.32 0.46
C ILE A 436 6.40 -31.92 0.76
N ASN A 437 7.51 -31.82 1.48
CA ASN A 437 8.11 -30.53 1.85
C ASN A 437 8.98 -30.01 0.70
N THR A 438 8.37 -29.33 -0.27
CA THR A 438 9.01 -28.76 -1.46
C THR A 438 9.25 -27.24 -1.25
N GLN A 439 9.95 -26.89 -0.18
CA GLN A 439 10.29 -25.50 0.11
C GLN A 439 11.50 -25.04 -0.69
N TYR A 440 11.47 -23.76 -1.07
CA TYR A 440 12.56 -23.10 -1.78
C TYR A 440 12.63 -21.62 -1.41
N ASN A 441 13.80 -21.02 -1.67
CA ASN A 441 14.02 -19.60 -1.47
C ASN A 441 13.94 -18.86 -2.81
N GLN A 442 13.45 -17.64 -2.74
CA GLN A 442 13.47 -16.70 -3.86
C GLN A 442 14.06 -15.38 -3.39
N HIS A 443 14.96 -14.84 -4.17
CA HIS A 443 15.62 -13.56 -3.97
C HIS A 443 15.23 -12.61 -5.10
N ASN A 444 14.97 -11.35 -4.78
CA ASN A 444 14.62 -10.34 -5.75
C ASN A 444 15.43 -9.07 -5.51
N LEU A 445 16.00 -8.53 -6.60
CA LEU A 445 16.63 -7.22 -6.64
C LEU A 445 15.80 -6.32 -7.57
N THR A 446 15.37 -5.18 -7.04
CA THR A 446 14.60 -4.18 -7.79
C THR A 446 15.34 -2.87 -7.80
N GLY A 447 15.41 -2.23 -8.96
CA GLY A 447 15.86 -0.85 -9.13
C GLY A 447 14.77 -0.02 -9.81
N GLY A 448 14.60 1.25 -9.40
CA GLY A 448 13.60 2.13 -10.00
C GLY A 448 13.96 3.60 -9.87
N LEU A 449 13.49 4.38 -10.82
CA LEU A 449 13.55 5.83 -10.81
C LEU A 449 12.16 6.38 -10.52
N ILE A 450 12.09 7.32 -9.60
CA ILE A 450 10.86 8.01 -9.18
C ILE A 450 11.03 9.49 -9.48
N TRP A 451 10.26 9.99 -10.43
CA TRP A 451 10.21 11.41 -10.73
C TRP A 451 8.93 12.02 -10.15
N LYS A 452 9.07 12.94 -9.20
CA LYS A 452 7.98 13.69 -8.55
C LYS A 452 7.96 15.12 -9.12
N ILE A 453 6.77 15.58 -9.48
CA ILE A 453 6.55 16.89 -10.11
C ILE A 453 5.99 17.89 -9.10
#